data_e0266a470e0de8ad119a687f8fb5dbc5
#
_entry.id   e0266a470e0de8ad119a687f8fb5dbc5
#
_cell.length_a   1.000
_cell.length_b   1.000
_cell.length_c   1.000
_cell.angle_alpha   90.00
_cell.angle_beta   90.00
_cell.angle_gamma   90.00
#
_symmetry.space_group_name_H-M   'P 1'
#
loop_
_entity.id
_entity.type
_entity.pdbx_description
1 polymer ?
#
loop_
_entity_poly.entity_id
_entity_poly.type
_entity_poly.pdbx_seq_one_letter_code
_entity_poly.pdbx_strand_id
1 'polypeptide(L)'
;MRLTAKQITWLKVLLHLAGLLPFIWLFWAASQGQFSADPAKDIQHFTGRMALKFLLATLLVSPLARYAKQPLLIRTRRLLGLWCFAWATLHLTSYALLELGINNLALLGSEMVTRPYLTLGIVSWLVLLALTLTSTQYAQRKMGRRWQLLHNFVYLVAILAPIHYLWSVKILSPQPVIYALLALALLAWRYKKFRQWLR
;
A
#
# COMPACT_ATOMS: atom_id res chain seq x y z
N MET A 1 7.68 9.89 28.43
CA MET A 1 6.48 10.75 28.16
C MET A 1 5.52 10.01 27.23
N ARG A 2 4.20 10.12 27.45
CA ARG A 2 3.19 9.57 26.53
C ARG A 2 2.75 10.65 25.54
N LEU A 3 2.54 10.26 24.27
CA LEU A 3 2.01 11.16 23.26
C LEU A 3 0.61 11.66 23.63
N THR A 4 0.38 12.96 23.42
CA THR A 4 -0.93 13.60 23.63
C THR A 4 -1.80 13.51 22.36
N ALA A 5 -3.11 13.72 22.51
CA ALA A 5 -4.04 13.76 21.37
C ALA A 5 -3.64 14.86 20.35
N LYS A 6 -3.16 16.03 20.81
CA LYS A 6 -2.69 17.13 19.98
C LYS A 6 -1.47 16.73 19.14
N GLN A 7 -0.51 16.02 19.74
CA GLN A 7 0.67 15.50 19.00
C GLN A 7 0.27 14.46 17.93
N ILE A 8 -0.73 13.60 18.20
CA ILE A 8 -1.26 12.68 17.20
C ILE A 8 -1.93 13.44 16.05
N THR A 9 -2.64 14.54 16.30
CA THR A 9 -3.20 15.37 15.25
C THR A 9 -2.10 15.98 14.38
N TRP A 10 -1.06 16.53 14.95
CA TRP A 10 0.09 17.02 14.19
C TRP A 10 0.81 15.92 13.40
N LEU A 11 0.97 14.74 14.00
CA LEU A 11 1.52 13.58 13.29
C LEU A 11 0.66 13.22 12.06
N LYS A 12 -0.67 13.27 12.17
CA LYS A 12 -1.56 13.03 11.01
C LYS A 12 -1.37 14.10 9.93
N VAL A 13 -1.19 15.37 10.29
CA VAL A 13 -0.87 16.43 9.31
C VAL A 13 0.43 16.10 8.58
N LEU A 14 1.48 15.73 9.30
CA LEU A 14 2.76 15.32 8.69
C LEU A 14 2.60 14.10 7.78
N LEU A 15 1.75 13.12 8.15
CA LEU A 15 1.45 11.96 7.31
C LEU A 15 0.66 12.33 6.06
N HIS A 16 -0.21 13.36 6.10
CA HIS A 16 -0.85 13.90 4.91
C HIS A 16 0.17 14.59 4.00
N LEU A 17 1.09 15.37 4.55
CA LEU A 17 2.17 15.98 3.77
C LEU A 17 3.06 14.89 3.14
N ALA A 18 3.43 13.85 3.89
CA ALA A 18 4.20 12.71 3.37
C ALA A 18 3.46 11.96 2.24
N GLY A 19 2.13 11.98 2.24
CA GLY A 19 1.33 11.41 1.14
C GLY A 19 1.20 12.32 -0.08
N LEU A 20 1.16 13.64 0.11
CA LEU A 20 0.94 14.63 -0.95
C LEU A 20 2.24 15.10 -1.61
N LEU A 21 3.29 15.36 -0.83
CA LEU A 21 4.54 15.91 -1.36
C LEU A 21 5.17 15.04 -2.48
N PRO A 22 5.18 13.70 -2.39
CA PRO A 22 5.69 12.87 -3.48
C PRO A 22 4.87 13.00 -4.77
N PHE A 23 3.56 13.31 -4.68
CA PHE A 23 2.72 13.58 -5.83
C PHE A 23 3.10 14.91 -6.49
N ILE A 24 3.30 15.98 -5.70
CA ILE A 24 3.78 17.28 -6.19
C ILE A 24 5.16 17.12 -6.85
N TRP A 25 6.05 16.35 -6.20
CA TRP A 25 7.36 16.07 -6.76
C TRP A 25 7.27 15.33 -8.10
N LEU A 26 6.35 14.36 -8.23
CA LEU A 26 6.15 13.59 -9.47
C LEU A 26 5.76 14.51 -10.64
N PHE A 27 4.84 15.47 -10.39
CA PHE A 27 4.45 16.47 -11.38
C PHE A 27 5.60 17.39 -11.77
N TRP A 28 6.34 17.88 -10.79
CA TRP A 28 7.51 18.71 -11.02
C TRP A 28 8.57 17.96 -11.81
N ALA A 29 8.91 16.74 -11.45
CA ALA A 29 9.87 15.91 -12.17
C ALA A 29 9.44 15.66 -13.63
N ALA A 30 8.14 15.43 -13.86
CA ALA A 30 7.58 15.31 -15.21
C ALA A 30 7.76 16.59 -16.02
N SER A 31 7.48 17.77 -15.43
CA SER A 31 7.63 19.07 -16.10
C SER A 31 9.08 19.41 -16.43
N GLN A 32 10.05 18.88 -15.67
CA GLN A 32 11.49 19.10 -15.88
C GLN A 32 12.16 18.02 -16.74
N GLY A 33 11.40 17.05 -17.27
CA GLY A 33 11.95 15.96 -18.09
C GLY A 33 12.94 15.07 -17.34
N GLN A 34 12.79 14.91 -16.00
CA GLN A 34 13.73 14.15 -15.16
C GLN A 34 13.52 12.63 -15.20
N PHE A 35 12.62 12.14 -16.05
CA PHE A 35 12.40 10.72 -16.22
C PHE A 35 13.40 10.10 -17.21
N SER A 36 13.55 8.77 -17.12
CA SER A 36 14.36 7.99 -18.04
C SER A 36 13.76 8.00 -19.46
N ALA A 37 14.37 7.23 -20.38
CA ALA A 37 13.83 7.04 -21.72
C ALA A 37 12.42 6.40 -21.74
N ASP A 38 11.95 5.85 -20.61
CA ASP A 38 10.61 5.28 -20.44
C ASP A 38 9.89 5.94 -19.23
N PRO A 39 9.32 7.15 -19.43
CA PRO A 39 8.64 7.88 -18.35
C PRO A 39 7.43 7.15 -17.77
N ALA A 40 6.70 6.37 -18.58
CA ALA A 40 5.55 5.60 -18.14
C ALA A 40 5.95 4.60 -17.06
N LYS A 41 7.04 3.87 -17.30
CA LYS A 41 7.59 2.90 -16.37
C LYS A 41 8.13 3.54 -15.09
N ASP A 42 8.79 4.70 -15.20
CA ASP A 42 9.29 5.42 -14.03
C ASP A 42 8.14 5.86 -13.12
N ILE A 43 7.05 6.40 -13.68
CA ILE A 43 5.84 6.79 -12.97
C ILE A 43 5.19 5.57 -12.31
N GLN A 44 5.07 4.45 -13.02
CA GLN A 44 4.54 3.20 -12.48
C GLN A 44 5.36 2.70 -11.28
N HIS A 45 6.67 2.60 -11.45
CA HIS A 45 7.56 2.17 -10.36
C HIS A 45 7.53 3.12 -9.16
N PHE A 46 7.45 4.43 -9.40
CA PHE A 46 7.36 5.41 -8.34
C PHE A 46 6.06 5.27 -7.54
N THR A 47 4.92 5.27 -8.22
CA THR A 47 3.59 5.18 -7.59
C THR A 47 3.40 3.85 -6.85
N GLY A 48 3.83 2.73 -7.44
CA GLY A 48 3.81 1.42 -6.80
C GLY A 48 4.68 1.35 -5.54
N ARG A 49 5.90 1.92 -5.58
CA ARG A 49 6.76 2.02 -4.39
C ARG A 49 6.14 2.87 -3.29
N MET A 50 5.45 3.95 -3.62
CA MET A 50 4.75 4.77 -2.63
C MET A 50 3.61 4.00 -1.97
N ALA A 51 2.79 3.27 -2.74
CA ALA A 51 1.76 2.39 -2.19
C ALA A 51 2.36 1.37 -1.21
N LEU A 52 3.45 0.71 -1.59
CA LEU A 52 4.12 -0.29 -0.77
C LEU A 52 4.72 0.30 0.51
N LYS A 53 5.33 1.50 0.44
CA LYS A 53 5.82 2.22 1.63
C LYS A 53 4.70 2.50 2.64
N PHE A 54 3.54 2.98 2.16
CA PHE A 54 2.38 3.25 3.03
C PHE A 54 1.76 1.96 3.58
N LEU A 55 1.77 0.85 2.82
CA LEU A 55 1.35 -0.46 3.30
C LEU A 55 2.24 -0.92 4.47
N LEU A 56 3.56 -0.90 4.29
CA LEU A 56 4.52 -1.30 5.31
C LEU A 56 4.45 -0.39 6.54
N ALA A 57 4.32 0.93 6.33
CA ALA A 57 4.11 1.89 7.41
C ALA A 57 2.83 1.58 8.21
N THR A 58 1.72 1.24 7.54
CA THR A 58 0.47 0.81 8.19
C THR A 58 0.68 -0.41 9.10
N LEU A 59 1.47 -1.38 8.62
CA LEU A 59 1.81 -2.56 9.41
C LEU A 59 2.79 -2.24 10.54
N LEU A 60 3.73 -1.34 10.34
CA LEU A 60 4.74 -0.96 11.33
C LEU A 60 4.14 -0.24 12.56
N VAL A 61 3.02 0.47 12.40
CA VAL A 61 2.38 1.20 13.51
C VAL A 61 2.14 0.33 14.75
N SER A 62 1.70 -0.93 14.56
CA SER A 62 1.37 -1.80 15.72
C SER A 62 2.60 -2.22 16.54
N PRO A 63 3.69 -2.74 15.94
CA PRO A 63 4.92 -2.99 16.68
C PRO A 63 5.47 -1.72 17.31
N LEU A 64 5.50 -0.60 16.56
CA LEU A 64 6.00 0.68 17.05
C LEU A 64 5.21 1.16 18.28
N ALA A 65 3.87 1.14 18.22
CA ALA A 65 3.00 1.53 19.33
C ALA A 65 3.26 0.68 20.58
N ARG A 66 3.53 -0.62 20.39
CA ARG A 66 3.81 -1.55 21.50
C ARG A 66 5.18 -1.30 22.12
N TYR A 67 6.24 -1.26 21.29
CA TYR A 67 7.61 -1.10 21.78
C TYR A 67 7.86 0.29 22.38
N ALA A 68 7.35 1.35 21.74
CA ALA A 68 7.44 2.70 22.25
C ALA A 68 6.45 2.98 23.40
N LYS A 69 5.58 2.02 23.78
CA LYS A 69 4.51 2.20 24.80
C LYS A 69 3.60 3.39 24.50
N GLN A 70 3.30 3.63 23.19
CA GLN A 70 2.51 4.75 22.68
C GLN A 70 1.21 4.28 22.00
N PRO A 71 0.17 3.89 22.77
CA PRO A 71 -1.04 3.29 22.21
C PRO A 71 -1.80 4.22 21.24
N LEU A 72 -1.68 5.54 21.40
CA LEU A 72 -2.34 6.52 20.54
C LEU A 72 -1.84 6.48 19.08
N LEU A 73 -0.64 5.97 18.81
CA LEU A 73 -0.13 5.76 17.44
C LEU A 73 -1.06 4.89 16.59
N ILE A 74 -1.80 3.97 17.19
CA ILE A 74 -2.75 3.11 16.48
C ILE A 74 -3.78 3.94 15.67
N ARG A 75 -4.08 5.16 16.12
CA ARG A 75 -5.02 6.08 15.43
C ARG A 75 -4.51 6.57 14.05
N THR A 76 -3.23 6.37 13.72
CA THR A 76 -2.65 6.74 12.40
C THR A 76 -2.83 5.63 11.36
N ARG A 77 -3.11 4.38 11.75
CA ARG A 77 -3.20 3.24 10.83
C ARG A 77 -4.21 3.43 9.70
N ARG A 78 -5.40 3.96 10.04
CA ARG A 78 -6.44 4.23 9.05
C ARG A 78 -5.95 5.21 7.99
N LEU A 79 -5.30 6.30 8.40
CA LEU A 79 -4.77 7.32 7.50
C LEU A 79 -3.71 6.75 6.54
N LEU A 80 -2.77 5.99 7.08
CA LEU A 80 -1.72 5.34 6.29
C LEU A 80 -2.30 4.32 5.30
N GLY A 81 -3.33 3.55 5.72
CA GLY A 81 -4.03 2.61 4.84
C GLY A 81 -4.78 3.31 3.70
N LEU A 82 -5.40 4.46 3.96
CA LEU A 82 -6.06 5.27 2.93
C LEU A 82 -5.04 5.84 1.93
N TRP A 83 -3.88 6.31 2.38
CA TRP A 83 -2.79 6.72 1.49
C TRP A 83 -2.21 5.57 0.69
N CYS A 84 -2.10 4.38 1.30
CA CYS A 84 -1.71 3.16 0.57
C CYS A 84 -2.67 2.90 -0.61
N PHE A 85 -3.97 2.94 -0.37
CA PHE A 85 -4.98 2.75 -1.42
C PHE A 85 -4.94 3.86 -2.48
N ALA A 86 -4.80 5.14 -2.08
CA ALA A 86 -4.69 6.25 -3.02
C ALA A 86 -3.50 6.07 -3.98
N TRP A 87 -2.32 5.74 -3.46
CA TRP A 87 -1.14 5.48 -4.26
C TRP A 87 -1.25 4.20 -5.10
N ALA A 88 -1.90 3.14 -4.59
CA ALA A 88 -2.18 1.93 -5.36
C ALA A 88 -3.14 2.19 -6.53
N THR A 89 -4.12 3.09 -6.33
CA THR A 89 -5.03 3.52 -7.39
C THR A 89 -4.30 4.34 -8.45
N LEU A 90 -3.44 5.28 -8.05
CA LEU A 90 -2.59 6.02 -8.99
C LEU A 90 -1.66 5.09 -9.78
N HIS A 91 -1.11 4.05 -9.13
CA HIS A 91 -0.30 3.03 -9.79
C HIS A 91 -1.10 2.25 -10.85
N LEU A 92 -2.28 1.76 -10.50
CA LEU A 92 -3.16 1.07 -11.46
C LEU A 92 -3.59 2.01 -12.60
N THR A 93 -3.94 3.26 -12.30
CA THR A 93 -4.31 4.26 -13.30
C THR A 93 -3.13 4.58 -14.23
N SER A 94 -1.92 4.73 -13.70
CA SER A 94 -0.74 4.97 -14.54
C SER A 94 -0.46 3.81 -15.49
N TYR A 95 -0.64 2.55 -15.06
CA TYR A 95 -0.56 1.40 -15.94
C TYR A 95 -1.62 1.44 -17.03
N ALA A 96 -2.87 1.65 -16.65
CA ALA A 96 -4.00 1.65 -17.59
C ALA A 96 -3.89 2.76 -18.65
N LEU A 97 -3.44 3.96 -18.25
CA LEU A 97 -3.41 5.11 -19.16
C LEU A 97 -2.09 5.25 -19.93
N LEU A 98 -0.94 4.98 -19.29
CA LEU A 98 0.37 5.23 -19.89
C LEU A 98 0.96 4.00 -20.58
N GLU A 99 0.70 2.80 -20.07
CA GLU A 99 1.22 1.56 -20.66
C GLU A 99 0.26 0.97 -21.69
N LEU A 100 -1.04 0.77 -21.34
CA LEU A 100 -2.04 0.25 -22.24
C LEU A 100 -2.57 1.31 -23.20
N GLY A 101 -2.76 2.54 -22.72
CA GLY A 101 -3.44 3.59 -23.43
C GLY A 101 -4.97 3.50 -23.30
N ILE A 102 -5.64 4.66 -23.37
CA ILE A 102 -7.09 4.76 -23.12
C ILE A 102 -7.93 3.93 -24.08
N ASN A 103 -7.46 3.76 -25.30
CA ASN A 103 -8.16 3.01 -26.35
C ASN A 103 -8.03 1.48 -26.21
N ASN A 104 -7.11 1.02 -25.38
CA ASN A 104 -6.73 -0.39 -25.22
C ASN A 104 -7.12 -0.97 -23.86
N LEU A 105 -7.94 -0.29 -23.07
CA LEU A 105 -8.33 -0.74 -21.72
C LEU A 105 -9.00 -2.13 -21.73
N ALA A 106 -9.67 -2.50 -22.84
CA ALA A 106 -10.26 -3.83 -23.01
C ALA A 106 -9.21 -4.96 -22.99
N LEU A 107 -7.93 -4.65 -23.29
CA LEU A 107 -6.84 -5.62 -23.26
C LEU A 107 -6.37 -5.95 -21.84
N LEU A 108 -6.81 -5.22 -20.81
CA LEU A 108 -6.41 -5.48 -19.44
C LEU A 108 -6.63 -6.94 -19.02
N GLY A 109 -7.76 -7.53 -19.45
CA GLY A 109 -8.07 -8.92 -19.16
C GLY A 109 -7.07 -9.91 -19.78
N SER A 110 -6.70 -9.73 -21.06
CA SER A 110 -5.71 -10.56 -21.73
C SER A 110 -4.30 -10.37 -21.17
N GLU A 111 -3.94 -9.13 -20.81
CA GLU A 111 -2.68 -8.82 -20.14
C GLU A 111 -2.55 -9.55 -18.77
N MET A 112 -3.64 -9.66 -18.02
CA MET A 112 -3.64 -10.41 -16.75
C MET A 112 -3.34 -11.90 -16.94
N VAL A 113 -3.76 -12.47 -18.04
CA VAL A 113 -3.50 -13.89 -18.38
C VAL A 113 -2.04 -14.07 -18.83
N THR A 114 -1.56 -13.18 -19.69
CA THR A 114 -0.18 -13.25 -20.24
C THR A 114 0.89 -12.85 -19.24
N ARG A 115 0.55 -12.00 -18.26
CA ARG A 115 1.45 -11.47 -17.22
C ARG A 115 0.88 -11.74 -15.82
N PRO A 116 1.07 -12.95 -15.25
CA PRO A 116 0.42 -13.35 -13.98
C PRO A 116 0.73 -12.43 -12.80
N TYR A 117 1.84 -11.70 -12.81
CA TYR A 117 2.14 -10.73 -11.76
C TYR A 117 1.12 -9.59 -11.71
N LEU A 118 0.50 -9.20 -12.84
CA LEU A 118 -0.57 -8.18 -12.86
C LEU A 118 -1.79 -8.64 -12.05
N THR A 119 -2.13 -9.93 -12.14
CA THR A 119 -3.22 -10.52 -11.35
C THR A 119 -3.01 -10.34 -9.85
N LEU A 120 -1.76 -10.54 -9.36
CA LEU A 120 -1.42 -10.30 -7.96
C LEU A 120 -1.62 -8.84 -7.56
N GLY A 121 -1.26 -7.90 -8.46
CA GLY A 121 -1.47 -6.48 -8.27
C GLY A 121 -2.95 -6.10 -8.19
N ILE A 122 -3.76 -6.61 -9.12
CA ILE A 122 -5.22 -6.34 -9.17
C ILE A 122 -5.93 -6.95 -7.96
N VAL A 123 -5.62 -8.18 -7.58
CA VAL A 123 -6.17 -8.80 -6.36
C VAL A 123 -5.82 -7.96 -5.13
N SER A 124 -4.57 -7.51 -5.03
CA SER A 124 -4.16 -6.62 -3.93
C SER A 124 -4.94 -5.31 -3.92
N TRP A 125 -5.15 -4.70 -5.09
CA TRP A 125 -5.93 -3.47 -5.22
C TRP A 125 -7.41 -3.67 -4.85
N LEU A 126 -8.05 -4.75 -5.30
CA LEU A 126 -9.44 -5.08 -4.94
C LEU A 126 -9.61 -5.28 -3.43
N VAL A 127 -8.66 -5.96 -2.78
CA VAL A 127 -8.66 -6.08 -1.33
C VAL A 127 -8.53 -4.71 -0.67
N LEU A 128 -7.58 -3.88 -1.10
CA LEU A 128 -7.41 -2.52 -0.56
C LEU A 128 -8.66 -1.65 -0.78
N LEU A 129 -9.36 -1.79 -1.91
CA LEU A 129 -10.63 -1.13 -2.19
C LEU A 129 -11.68 -1.54 -1.15
N ALA A 130 -11.87 -2.84 -0.91
CA ALA A 130 -12.81 -3.36 0.08
C ALA A 130 -12.49 -2.84 1.50
N LEU A 131 -11.20 -2.82 1.88
CA LEU A 131 -10.75 -2.27 3.16
C LEU A 131 -11.01 -0.76 3.27
N THR A 132 -10.83 -0.02 2.18
CA THR A 132 -11.05 1.43 2.13
C THR A 132 -12.54 1.77 2.26
N LEU A 133 -13.40 1.13 1.48
CA LEU A 133 -14.85 1.32 1.54
C LEU A 133 -15.42 1.00 2.93
N THR A 134 -14.86 0.02 3.62
CA THR A 134 -15.27 -0.40 4.96
C THR A 134 -14.49 0.28 6.10
N SER A 135 -13.65 1.28 5.82
CA SER A 135 -12.80 1.95 6.81
C SER A 135 -13.55 2.97 7.67
N THR A 136 -14.86 3.23 7.42
CA THR A 136 -15.67 4.18 8.16
C THR A 136 -16.11 3.64 9.52
N GLN A 137 -16.36 4.53 10.49
CA GLN A 137 -16.92 4.13 11.79
C GLN A 137 -18.29 3.46 11.66
N TYR A 138 -19.10 3.93 10.69
CA TYR A 138 -20.39 3.33 10.37
C TYR A 138 -20.23 1.86 9.95
N ALA A 139 -19.36 1.59 8.98
CA ALA A 139 -19.10 0.22 8.52
C ALA A 139 -18.57 -0.67 9.65
N GLN A 140 -17.66 -0.16 10.48
CA GLN A 140 -17.11 -0.89 11.62
C GLN A 140 -18.21 -1.29 12.62
N ARG A 141 -19.14 -0.36 12.96
CA ARG A 141 -20.26 -0.64 13.86
C ARG A 141 -21.25 -1.63 13.25
N LYS A 142 -21.60 -1.45 11.96
CA LYS A 142 -22.56 -2.30 11.24
C LYS A 142 -22.07 -3.73 11.05
N MET A 143 -20.79 -3.90 10.72
CA MET A 143 -20.18 -5.22 10.45
C MET A 143 -19.73 -5.97 11.71
N GLY A 144 -19.47 -5.28 12.82
CA GLY A 144 -19.00 -5.89 14.07
C GLY A 144 -17.78 -6.78 13.89
N ARG A 145 -17.86 -8.06 14.29
CA ARG A 145 -16.76 -9.04 14.19
C ARG A 145 -16.30 -9.28 12.75
N ARG A 146 -17.23 -9.24 11.78
CA ARG A 146 -16.91 -9.43 10.34
C ARG A 146 -15.98 -8.35 9.82
N TRP A 147 -16.05 -7.14 10.36
CA TRP A 147 -15.15 -6.05 10.01
C TRP A 147 -13.69 -6.43 10.26
N GLN A 148 -13.39 -7.01 11.42
CA GLN A 148 -12.02 -7.42 11.75
C GLN A 148 -11.54 -8.56 10.84
N LEU A 149 -12.41 -9.51 10.48
CA LEU A 149 -12.07 -10.59 9.55
C LEU A 149 -11.70 -10.02 8.18
N LEU A 150 -12.53 -9.10 7.64
CA LEU A 150 -12.23 -8.42 6.37
C LEU A 150 -10.91 -7.63 6.46
N HIS A 151 -10.72 -6.83 7.51
CA HIS A 151 -9.52 -6.01 7.65
C HIS A 151 -8.22 -6.82 7.91
N ASN A 152 -8.32 -8.10 8.22
CA ASN A 152 -7.19 -9.00 8.27
C ASN A 152 -6.62 -9.33 6.87
N PHE A 153 -7.40 -9.16 5.80
CA PHE A 153 -6.90 -9.34 4.43
C PHE A 153 -5.81 -8.36 4.04
N VAL A 154 -5.55 -7.32 4.85
CA VAL A 154 -4.33 -6.49 4.70
C VAL A 154 -3.05 -7.34 4.75
N TYR A 155 -3.05 -8.46 5.45
CA TYR A 155 -1.90 -9.37 5.50
C TYR A 155 -1.73 -10.16 4.19
N LEU A 156 -2.82 -10.48 3.50
CA LEU A 156 -2.75 -11.03 2.14
C LEU A 156 -2.11 -10.01 1.19
N VAL A 157 -2.53 -8.75 1.23
CA VAL A 157 -1.89 -7.68 0.44
C VAL A 157 -0.40 -7.54 0.76
N ALA A 158 -0.03 -7.67 2.04
CA ALA A 158 1.36 -7.62 2.48
C ALA A 158 2.24 -8.78 1.96
N ILE A 159 1.61 -9.86 1.50
CA ILE A 159 2.28 -10.97 0.80
C ILE A 159 2.29 -10.71 -0.72
N LEU A 160 1.12 -10.41 -1.29
CA LEU A 160 0.95 -10.31 -2.74
C LEU A 160 1.69 -9.11 -3.35
N ALA A 161 1.67 -7.93 -2.68
CA ALA A 161 2.25 -6.72 -3.24
C ALA A 161 3.80 -6.80 -3.37
N PRO A 162 4.58 -7.30 -2.39
CA PRO A 162 6.01 -7.52 -2.59
C PRO A 162 6.32 -8.59 -3.65
N ILE A 163 5.54 -9.68 -3.72
CA ILE A 163 5.70 -10.71 -4.77
C ILE A 163 5.41 -10.11 -6.14
N HIS A 164 4.33 -9.34 -6.29
CA HIS A 164 4.04 -8.59 -7.52
C HIS A 164 5.22 -7.71 -7.93
N TYR A 165 5.83 -6.97 -7.01
CA TYR A 165 6.96 -6.12 -7.29
C TYR A 165 8.21 -6.93 -7.69
N LEU A 166 8.55 -7.99 -6.94
CA LEU A 166 9.68 -8.88 -7.28
C LEU A 166 9.53 -9.48 -8.69
N TRP A 167 8.32 -9.84 -9.08
CA TRP A 167 8.05 -10.49 -10.37
C TRP A 167 7.93 -9.50 -11.53
N SER A 168 7.59 -8.25 -11.26
CA SER A 168 7.45 -7.21 -12.28
C SER A 168 8.79 -6.68 -12.81
N VAL A 169 9.90 -6.85 -12.08
CA VAL A 169 11.21 -6.36 -12.48
C VAL A 169 11.97 -7.41 -13.30
N LYS A 170 12.51 -7.00 -14.45
CA LYS A 170 13.31 -7.89 -15.32
C LYS A 170 14.69 -8.19 -14.73
N ILE A 171 15.28 -7.23 -14.03
CA ILE A 171 16.59 -7.34 -13.37
C ILE A 171 16.36 -7.16 -11.88
N LEU A 172 16.79 -8.16 -11.10
CA LEU A 172 16.64 -8.13 -9.66
C LEU A 172 17.57 -7.05 -9.07
N SER A 173 16.96 -5.95 -8.64
CA SER A 173 17.66 -4.89 -7.91
C SER A 173 17.50 -5.11 -6.38
N PRO A 174 18.34 -4.50 -5.54
CA PRO A 174 18.20 -4.62 -4.07
C PRO A 174 16.85 -4.15 -3.55
N GLN A 175 16.23 -3.19 -4.19
CA GLN A 175 15.02 -2.52 -3.72
C GLN A 175 13.82 -3.47 -3.50
N PRO A 176 13.34 -4.26 -4.50
CA PRO A 176 12.21 -5.19 -4.31
C PRO A 176 12.50 -6.21 -3.20
N VAL A 177 13.75 -6.68 -3.10
CA VAL A 177 14.18 -7.65 -2.09
C VAL A 177 14.07 -7.05 -0.69
N ILE A 178 14.55 -5.83 -0.49
CA ILE A 178 14.47 -5.11 0.79
C ILE A 178 12.99 -4.97 1.23
N TYR A 179 12.10 -4.56 0.32
CA TYR A 179 10.67 -4.43 0.64
C TYR A 179 10.03 -5.79 0.98
N ALA A 180 10.40 -6.85 0.28
CA ALA A 180 9.91 -8.20 0.58
C ALA A 180 10.39 -8.67 1.96
N LEU A 181 11.66 -8.46 2.31
CA LEU A 181 12.21 -8.78 3.62
C LEU A 181 11.54 -7.98 4.75
N LEU A 182 11.30 -6.68 4.54
CA LEU A 182 10.58 -5.84 5.50
C LEU A 182 9.13 -6.33 5.71
N ALA A 183 8.42 -6.68 4.63
CA ALA A 183 7.09 -7.26 4.71
C ALA A 183 7.09 -8.57 5.50
N LEU A 184 8.03 -9.48 5.18
CA LEU A 184 8.21 -10.75 5.86
C LEU A 184 8.49 -10.56 7.35
N ALA A 185 9.39 -9.65 7.73
CA ALA A 185 9.70 -9.33 9.13
C ALA A 185 8.45 -8.82 9.88
N LEU A 186 7.68 -7.91 9.27
CA LEU A 186 6.43 -7.40 9.85
C LEU A 186 5.33 -8.45 9.98
N LEU A 187 5.27 -9.42 9.07
CA LEU A 187 4.36 -10.55 9.14
C LEU A 187 4.83 -11.56 10.20
N ALA A 188 6.12 -11.88 10.24
CA ALA A 188 6.71 -12.77 11.23
C ALA A 188 6.48 -12.26 12.67
N TRP A 189 6.60 -10.94 12.90
CA TRP A 189 6.27 -10.33 14.18
C TRP A 189 4.82 -10.63 14.63
N ARG A 190 3.91 -10.91 13.69
CA ARG A 190 2.50 -11.25 13.95
C ARG A 190 2.22 -12.75 14.02
N TYR A 191 3.24 -13.60 13.96
CA TYR A 191 3.12 -15.05 13.96
C TYR A 191 2.17 -15.58 15.05
N LYS A 192 2.29 -15.07 16.31
CA LYS A 192 1.42 -15.49 17.40
C LYS A 192 -0.06 -15.22 17.12
N LYS A 193 -0.39 -14.12 16.43
CA LYS A 193 -1.76 -13.77 16.02
C LYS A 193 -2.27 -14.72 14.93
N PHE A 194 -1.44 -15.06 13.95
CA PHE A 194 -1.83 -16.01 12.89
C PHE A 194 -2.06 -17.40 13.46
N ARG A 195 -1.21 -17.86 14.37
CA ARG A 195 -1.39 -19.16 15.05
C ARG A 195 -2.70 -19.26 15.82
N GLN A 196 -3.23 -18.16 16.36
CA GLN A 196 -4.53 -18.12 17.05
C GLN A 196 -5.72 -18.25 16.07
N TRP A 197 -5.55 -17.90 14.81
CA TRP A 197 -6.61 -18.03 13.80
C TRP A 197 -6.70 -19.42 13.19
N LEU A 198 -5.63 -20.18 13.26
CA LEU A 198 -5.55 -21.56 12.76
C LEU A 198 -6.00 -22.60 13.80
N ARG A 199 -6.29 -22.16 15.03
CA ARG A 199 -6.88 -22.97 16.12
C ARG A 199 -8.37 -22.64 16.29
#